data_b1fb27da6b4449f10e428b234616ed80
#
_entry.id   b1fb27da6b4449f10e428b234616ed80
#
_cell.length_a   1.000
_cell.length_b   1.000
_cell.length_c   1.000
_cell.angle_alpha   90.00
_cell.angle_beta   90.00
_cell.angle_gamma   90.00
#
_symmetry.space_group_name_H-M   'P 1'
#
loop_
_entity.id
_entity.type
_entity.pdbx_description
1 polymer ?
#
loop_
_entity_poly.entity_id
_entity_poly.type
_entity_poly.pdbx_seq_one_letter_code
_entity_poly.pdbx_strand_id
1 'polypeptide(L)' 'MVENVCVTVSNYATEALQDTLNLYGKEGFSLVSTQMASDKYGSQVMYLFFVRRTGSNWQPSKGE' A
#
# COMPACT_ATOMS: atom_id res chain seq x y z
N MET A 1 -6.79 -3.03 15.96
CA MET A 1 -6.87 -3.95 14.80
C MET A 1 -6.08 -3.37 13.64
N VAL A 2 -5.50 -4.23 12.83
CA VAL A 2 -4.71 -3.79 11.69
C VAL A 2 -5.32 -4.38 10.42
N GLU A 3 -5.57 -3.53 9.45
CA GLU A 3 -6.00 -3.97 8.13
C GLU A 3 -4.80 -3.99 7.19
N ASN A 4 -4.66 -5.07 6.46
CA ASN A 4 -3.57 -5.23 5.50
C ASN A 4 -4.17 -5.32 4.10
N VAL A 5 -3.58 -4.59 3.17
CA VAL A 5 -4.03 -4.60 1.79
C VAL A 5 -2.82 -4.77 0.89
N CYS A 6 -2.95 -5.66 -0.08
CA CYS A 6 -1.93 -5.86 -1.09
C CYS A 6 -2.52 -5.41 -2.43
N VAL A 7 -1.82 -4.51 -3.09
CA VAL A 7 -2.26 -3.95 -4.36
C VAL A 7 -1.24 -4.31 -5.42
N THR A 8 -1.71 -4.77 -6.55
CA THR A 8 -0.85 -5.12 -7.67
C THR A 8 -0.96 -4.02 -8.73
N VAL A 9 0.18 -3.51 -9.17
CA VAL A 9 0.22 -2.50 -10.23
C VAL A 9 1.13 -2.97 -11.34
N SER A 10 0.76 -2.66 -12.57
CA SER A 10 1.58 -2.97 -13.72
C SER A 10 2.04 -1.72 -14.46
N ASN A 11 1.51 -0.57 -14.11
CA ASN A 11 1.92 0.70 -14.68
C ASN A 11 2.86 1.38 -13.70
N TYR A 12 4.12 1.53 -14.09
CA TYR A 12 5.15 2.06 -13.19
C TYR A 12 5.42 3.53 -13.42
N ALA A 13 4.61 4.21 -14.22
CA ALA A 13 4.76 5.65 -14.39
C ALA A 13 4.58 6.34 -13.05
N THR A 14 5.38 7.37 -12.82
CA THR A 14 5.34 8.06 -11.53
C THR A 14 3.95 8.57 -11.21
N GLU A 15 3.24 9.12 -12.21
CA GLU A 15 1.91 9.65 -11.97
C GLU A 15 0.94 8.55 -11.53
N ALA A 16 1.02 7.38 -12.18
CA ALA A 16 0.11 6.29 -11.84
C ALA A 16 0.39 5.79 -10.43
N LEU A 17 1.65 5.64 -10.06
CA LEU A 17 2.01 5.20 -8.73
C LEU A 17 1.60 6.23 -7.69
N GLN A 18 1.81 7.52 -8.00
CA GLN A 18 1.44 8.58 -7.07
C GLN A 18 -0.07 8.60 -6.84
N ASP A 19 -0.84 8.40 -7.90
CA ASP A 19 -2.30 8.36 -7.77
C ASP A 19 -2.73 7.21 -6.86
N THR A 20 -2.11 6.05 -7.03
CA THR A 20 -2.42 4.89 -6.19
C THR A 20 -2.08 5.18 -4.74
N LEU A 21 -0.90 5.75 -4.48
CA LEU A 21 -0.50 6.07 -3.13
C LEU A 21 -1.45 7.09 -2.50
N ASN A 22 -1.86 8.08 -3.27
CA ASN A 22 -2.77 9.09 -2.75
C ASN A 22 -4.15 8.51 -2.46
N LEU A 23 -4.60 7.60 -3.31
CA LEU A 23 -5.91 6.97 -3.11
C LEU A 23 -5.95 6.23 -1.78
N TYR A 24 -4.95 5.40 -1.52
CA TYR A 24 -4.92 4.64 -0.27
C TYR A 24 -4.59 5.53 0.92
N GLY A 25 -3.78 6.56 0.71
CA GLY A 25 -3.49 7.51 1.77
C GLY A 25 -4.73 8.22 2.27
N LYS A 26 -5.64 8.56 1.36
CA LYS A 26 -6.90 9.21 1.76
C LYS A 26 -7.73 8.30 2.66
N GLU A 27 -7.59 7.00 2.49
CA GLU A 27 -8.32 6.05 3.31
C GLU A 27 -7.59 5.71 4.60
N GLY A 28 -6.49 6.38 4.86
CA GLY A 28 -5.74 6.16 6.10
C GLY A 28 -4.70 5.07 6.03
N PHE A 29 -4.44 4.53 4.85
CA PHE A 29 -3.43 3.50 4.69
C PHE A 29 -2.04 4.08 4.58
N SER A 30 -1.08 3.34 5.07
CA SER A 30 0.34 3.68 4.93
C SER A 30 1.03 2.57 4.15
N LEU A 31 1.88 2.96 3.22
CA LEU A 31 2.67 2.01 2.46
C LEU A 31 3.82 1.52 3.35
N VAL A 32 3.93 0.22 3.50
CA VAL A 32 4.97 -0.35 4.35
C VAL A 32 6.02 -1.11 3.57
N SER A 33 5.70 -1.56 2.35
CA SER A 33 6.66 -2.34 1.58
C SER A 33 6.22 -2.42 0.14
N THR A 34 7.19 -2.64 -0.74
CA THR A 34 6.93 -2.91 -2.15
C THR A 34 7.78 -4.08 -2.57
N GLN A 35 7.34 -4.78 -3.61
CA GLN A 35 8.09 -5.89 -4.16
C GLN A 35 7.75 -6.08 -5.61
N MET A 36 8.77 -6.30 -6.44
CA MET A 36 8.57 -6.64 -7.84
C MET A 36 8.52 -8.14 -7.97
N ALA A 37 7.64 -8.62 -8.83
CA ALA A 37 7.52 -10.05 -9.08
C ALA A 37 6.97 -10.26 -10.48
N SER A 38 7.08 -11.48 -10.97
CA SER A 38 6.47 -11.86 -12.23
C SER A 38 5.13 -12.53 -11.96
N ASP A 39 4.14 -12.20 -12.78
CA ASP A 39 2.88 -12.88 -12.69
C ASP A 39 2.95 -14.22 -13.41
N LYS A 40 1.83 -14.92 -13.49
CA LYS A 40 1.83 -16.26 -14.07
C LYS A 40 2.08 -16.25 -15.57
N TYR A 41 1.99 -15.10 -16.20
CA TYR A 41 2.26 -14.96 -17.62
C TYR A 41 3.65 -14.42 -17.91
N GLY A 42 4.49 -14.26 -16.88
CA GLY A 42 5.83 -13.76 -17.06
C GLY A 42 5.94 -12.23 -17.10
N SER A 43 4.84 -11.53 -16.94
CA SER A 43 4.87 -10.07 -16.91
C SER A 43 5.28 -9.60 -15.53
N GLN A 44 6.07 -8.55 -15.47
CA GLN A 44 6.48 -8.00 -14.19
C GLN A 44 5.38 -7.12 -13.62
N VAL A 45 5.15 -7.28 -12.34
CA VAL A 45 4.17 -6.47 -11.61
C VAL A 45 4.82 -6.02 -10.32
N MET A 46 4.28 -4.97 -9.75
CA MET A 46 4.73 -4.46 -8.47
C MET A 46 3.63 -4.67 -7.45
N TYR A 47 3.99 -5.24 -6.33
CA TYR A 47 3.07 -5.40 -5.20
C TYR A 47 3.33 -4.27 -4.23
N LEU A 48 2.27 -3.62 -3.81
CA LEU A 48 2.31 -2.58 -2.80
C LEU A 48 1.58 -3.08 -1.58
N PHE A 49 2.25 -3.03 -0.45
CA PHE A 49 1.67 -3.52 0.79
C PHE A 49 1.35 -2.35 1.69
N PHE A 50 0.07 -2.21 2.00
CA PHE A 50 -0.43 -1.11 2.82
C PHE A 50 -0.99 -1.65 4.11
N VAL A 51 -0.92 -0.85 5.16
CA VAL A 51 -1.57 -1.17 6.41
C VAL A 51 -2.34 0.04 6.89
N ARG A 52 -3.39 -0.23 7.63
CA ARG A 52 -4.15 0.81 8.31
C ARG A 52 -4.53 0.27 9.68
N ARG A 53 -4.33 1.06 10.69
CA ARG A 53 -4.77 0.70 12.01
C ARG A 53 -6.15 1.24 12.23
N THR A 54 -7.03 0.38 12.72
CA THR A 54 -8.41 0.73 12.94
C THR A 54 -8.77 0.39 14.38
N GLY A 55 -9.89 0.89 14.80
CA GLY A 55 -10.34 0.67 16.14
C GLY A 55 -10.33 1.97 16.92
N SER A 56 -11.34 2.13 17.76
CA SER A 56 -11.52 3.40 18.45
C SER A 56 -10.46 3.66 19.49
N ASN A 57 -9.77 2.63 19.91
CA ASN A 57 -8.77 2.77 20.98
C ASN A 57 -7.37 2.99 20.46
N TRP A 58 -7.17 2.90 19.15
CA TRP A 58 -5.83 3.05 18.63
C TRP A 58 -5.43 4.51 18.68
N GLN A 59 -4.20 4.72 19.09
CA GLN A 59 -3.60 6.04 19.02
C GLN A 59 -2.13 5.88 18.72
N PRO A 60 -1.53 6.89 18.12
CA PRO A 60 -0.09 6.81 17.82
C PRO A 60 0.68 6.63 19.10
N SER A 61 1.79 5.95 19.00
CA SER A 61 2.64 5.76 20.16
C SER A 61 3.08 7.10 20.70
N LYS A 62 3.09 7.18 22.01
CA LYS A 62 3.58 8.39 22.64
C LYS A 62 5.04 8.54 22.36
N GLY A 63 5.44 9.72 22.00
CA GLY A 63 6.83 9.98 21.73
C GLY A 63 7.24 9.69 20.31
N GLU A 64 6.32 9.34 19.52
CA GLU A 64 6.62 9.20 18.10
C GLU A 64 6.47 10.50 17.40
#